data_7f597121ad9979797b4a62e34130aaf4
#
_entry.id   7f597121ad9979797b4a62e34130aaf4
#
_cell.length_a   1.000
_cell.length_b   1.000
_cell.length_c   1.000
_cell.angle_alpha   90.00
_cell.angle_beta   90.00
_cell.angle_gamma   90.00
#
_symmetry.space_group_name_H-M   'P 1'
#
loop_
_entity.id
_entity.type
_entity.pdbx_description
1 polymer ?
#
loop_
_entity_poly.entity_id
_entity_poly.type
_entity_poly.pdbx_seq_one_letter_code
_entity_poly.pdbx_strand_id
1 'polypeptide(L)'
;MVHTGIGYDVHRLVEGRTLWLGGVEFEHDHGLDGHSDADVLMHAICDAVLGAIGEGDIGAYFPPSDPQWKDAPSRIFLAKAAELVGKGGGKIVNIDATLIAEAPKILPHVPAMKAAVAQALCISPDQVGIKATTNELLGFLGRREGMAAMAVAAINMPD
;
A
#
# COMPACT_ATOMS: atom_id res chain seq x y z
N MET A 1 -9.49 5.95 21.97
CA MET A 1 -8.52 7.01 21.55
C MET A 1 -8.15 6.81 20.08
N VAL A 2 -7.91 7.90 19.26
CA VAL A 2 -7.47 7.74 17.86
C VAL A 2 -5.95 7.70 17.80
N HIS A 3 -5.42 6.61 17.26
CA HIS A 3 -4.01 6.42 16.93
C HIS A 3 -3.78 6.68 15.46
N THR A 4 -2.63 7.21 15.10
CA THR A 4 -2.23 7.42 13.71
C THR A 4 -0.92 6.74 13.41
N GLY A 5 -0.80 6.20 12.22
CA GLY A 5 0.44 5.62 11.71
C GLY A 5 0.77 6.17 10.33
N ILE A 6 2.05 6.19 10.00
CA ILE A 6 2.57 6.55 8.70
C ILE A 6 3.27 5.35 8.08
N GLY A 7 3.10 5.16 6.77
CA GLY A 7 3.84 4.19 5.98
C GLY A 7 4.51 4.87 4.80
N TYR A 8 5.66 4.37 4.43
CA TYR A 8 6.41 4.74 3.24
C TYR A 8 7.00 3.47 2.62
N ASP A 9 6.85 3.35 1.30
CA ASP A 9 7.48 2.26 0.56
C ASP A 9 7.98 2.75 -0.79
N VAL A 10 8.98 2.08 -1.35
CA VAL A 10 9.55 2.38 -2.65
C VAL A 10 10.03 1.10 -3.32
N HIS A 11 9.70 0.96 -4.59
CA HIS A 11 10.14 -0.17 -5.42
C HIS A 11 10.73 0.32 -6.74
N ARG A 12 11.72 -0.42 -7.23
CA ARG A 12 12.34 -0.18 -8.54
C ARG A 12 11.38 -0.58 -9.66
N LEU A 13 11.35 0.18 -10.75
CA LEU A 13 10.69 -0.20 -12.00
C LEU A 13 11.61 -1.11 -12.82
N VAL A 14 11.06 -2.22 -13.30
CA VAL A 14 11.75 -3.19 -14.16
C VAL A 14 10.86 -3.55 -15.34
N GLU A 15 11.48 -3.77 -16.49
CA GLU A 15 10.79 -4.13 -17.73
C GLU A 15 10.19 -5.54 -17.65
N GLY A 16 9.02 -5.73 -18.25
CA GLY A 16 8.39 -7.04 -18.43
C GLY A 16 7.72 -7.61 -17.19
N ARG A 17 7.69 -6.88 -16.07
CA ARG A 17 6.93 -7.28 -14.87
C ARG A 17 5.56 -6.61 -14.85
N THR A 18 4.55 -7.33 -14.42
CA THR A 18 3.18 -6.79 -14.23
C THR A 18 3.20 -5.68 -13.18
N LEU A 19 2.55 -4.56 -13.48
CA LEU A 19 2.40 -3.44 -12.55
C LEU A 19 1.11 -3.58 -11.75
N TRP A 20 1.26 -3.72 -10.44
CA TRP A 20 0.16 -3.72 -9.46
C TRP A 20 0.21 -2.46 -8.62
N LEU A 21 -0.90 -1.71 -8.58
CA LEU A 21 -1.02 -0.51 -7.74
C LEU A 21 -2.41 -0.49 -7.08
N GLY A 22 -2.43 -0.50 -5.74
CA GLY A 22 -3.68 -0.51 -4.98
C GLY A 22 -4.56 -1.72 -5.26
N GLY A 23 -3.97 -2.87 -5.56
CA GLY A 23 -4.67 -4.11 -5.87
C GLY A 23 -5.25 -4.19 -7.27
N VAL A 24 -4.90 -3.25 -8.16
CA VAL A 24 -5.34 -3.21 -9.56
C VAL A 24 -4.15 -3.43 -10.48
N GLU A 25 -4.33 -4.27 -11.49
CA GLU A 25 -3.36 -4.47 -12.55
C GLU A 25 -3.42 -3.30 -13.55
N PHE A 26 -2.26 -2.76 -13.89
CA PHE A 26 -2.10 -1.68 -14.86
C PHE A 26 -1.43 -2.18 -16.13
N GLU A 27 -1.98 -1.82 -17.27
CA GLU A 27 -1.29 -2.01 -18.54
C GLU A 27 -0.14 -1.00 -18.65
N HIS A 28 1.09 -1.51 -18.48
CA HIS A 28 2.32 -0.72 -18.49
C HIS A 28 3.50 -1.63 -18.90
N ASP A 29 4.52 -1.06 -19.55
CA ASP A 29 5.69 -1.82 -20.02
C ASP A 29 6.66 -2.19 -18.87
N HIS A 30 6.58 -1.51 -17.74
CA HIS A 30 7.35 -1.77 -16.53
C HIS A 30 6.43 -2.07 -15.35
N GLY A 31 6.86 -2.99 -14.51
CA GLY A 31 6.25 -3.24 -13.20
C GLY A 31 7.23 -2.98 -12.07
N LEU A 32 6.76 -3.07 -10.84
CA LEU A 32 7.59 -2.87 -9.67
C LEU A 32 8.30 -4.18 -9.28
N ASP A 33 9.58 -4.09 -8.95
CA ASP A 33 10.40 -5.22 -8.51
C ASP A 33 10.25 -5.43 -7.00
N GLY A 34 10.13 -6.68 -6.59
CA GLY A 34 10.01 -7.08 -5.20
C GLY A 34 9.70 -8.56 -5.06
N HIS A 35 9.69 -9.04 -3.83
CA HIS A 35 9.46 -10.47 -3.53
C HIS A 35 7.99 -10.87 -3.75
N SER A 36 7.04 -10.00 -3.38
CA SER A 36 5.59 -10.14 -3.60
C SER A 36 5.19 -9.60 -4.99
N ASP A 37 3.92 -9.22 -5.18
CA ASP A 37 3.47 -8.46 -6.34
C ASP A 37 4.04 -7.01 -6.39
N ALA A 38 4.77 -6.61 -5.33
CA ALA A 38 5.41 -5.31 -5.19
C ALA A 38 4.46 -4.10 -5.31
N ASP A 39 3.21 -4.27 -4.89
CA ASP A 39 2.24 -3.17 -4.81
C ASP A 39 2.66 -2.15 -3.74
N VAL A 40 3.42 -1.16 -4.18
CA VAL A 40 4.01 -0.13 -3.33
C VAL A 40 2.96 0.65 -2.51
N LEU A 41 1.76 0.83 -3.08
CA LEU A 41 0.68 1.54 -2.40
C LEU A 41 0.08 0.71 -1.26
N MET A 42 -0.19 -0.58 -1.51
CA MET A 42 -0.68 -1.49 -0.47
C MET A 42 0.36 -1.71 0.63
N HIS A 43 1.65 -1.77 0.29
CA HIS A 43 2.72 -1.89 1.28
C HIS A 43 2.79 -0.67 2.20
N ALA A 44 2.74 0.54 1.65
CA ALA A 44 2.73 1.77 2.45
C ALA A 44 1.48 1.84 3.36
N ILE A 45 0.31 1.44 2.85
CA ILE A 45 -0.92 1.37 3.65
C ILE A 45 -0.78 0.33 4.78
N CYS A 46 -0.22 -0.84 4.49
CA CYS A 46 0.00 -1.88 5.49
C CYS A 46 0.86 -1.38 6.65
N ASP A 47 2.00 -0.75 6.33
CA ASP A 47 2.91 -0.21 7.35
C ASP A 47 2.26 0.94 8.15
N ALA A 48 1.44 1.77 7.51
CA ALA A 48 0.68 2.81 8.20
C ALA A 48 -0.29 2.20 9.24
N VAL A 49 -1.01 1.13 8.86
CA VAL A 49 -1.96 0.45 9.75
C VAL A 49 -1.23 -0.21 10.91
N LEU A 50 -0.15 -0.95 10.63
CA LEU A 50 0.67 -1.61 11.65
C LEU A 50 1.31 -0.60 12.60
N GLY A 51 1.86 0.50 12.06
CA GLY A 51 2.45 1.57 12.86
C GLY A 51 1.45 2.24 13.80
N ALA A 52 0.19 2.42 13.38
CA ALA A 52 -0.85 3.01 14.21
C ALA A 52 -1.17 2.18 15.47
N ILE A 53 -0.97 0.87 15.42
CA ILE A 53 -1.20 -0.04 16.56
C ILE A 53 0.08 -0.44 17.28
N GLY A 54 1.22 0.17 16.91
CA GLY A 54 2.51 -0.08 17.56
C GLY A 54 3.15 -1.42 17.20
N GLU A 55 2.68 -2.07 16.12
CA GLU A 55 3.29 -3.27 15.57
C GLU A 55 4.50 -2.92 14.68
N GLY A 56 5.31 -3.92 14.37
CA GLY A 56 6.42 -3.78 13.44
C GLY A 56 5.96 -3.57 12.00
N ASP A 57 6.90 -3.54 11.09
CA ASP A 57 6.61 -3.44 9.66
C ASP A 57 6.08 -4.75 9.05
N ILE A 58 5.68 -4.69 7.79
CA ILE A 58 5.20 -5.84 7.02
C ILE A 58 6.21 -7.01 7.01
N GLY A 59 7.51 -6.74 7.01
CA GLY A 59 8.57 -7.75 6.99
C GLY A 59 8.61 -8.62 8.24
N ALA A 60 8.09 -8.12 9.37
CA ALA A 60 7.99 -8.90 10.60
C ALA A 60 6.99 -10.06 10.48
N TYR A 61 5.94 -9.90 9.67
CA TYR A 61 4.89 -10.91 9.45
C TYR A 61 5.10 -11.70 8.17
N PHE A 62 5.70 -11.11 7.16
CA PHE A 62 5.89 -11.67 5.83
C PHE A 62 7.35 -11.48 5.38
N PRO A 63 8.30 -12.22 6.01
CA PRO A 63 9.71 -12.06 5.71
C PRO A 63 9.99 -12.32 4.21
N PRO A 64 10.71 -11.42 3.53
CA PRO A 64 11.05 -11.62 2.11
C PRO A 64 11.98 -12.81 1.87
N SER A 65 12.58 -13.37 2.90
CA SER A 65 13.34 -14.60 2.85
C SER A 65 12.50 -15.88 2.77
N ASP A 66 11.20 -15.79 3.05
CA ASP A 66 10.27 -16.93 3.04
C ASP A 66 9.69 -17.13 1.63
N PRO A 67 10.00 -18.26 0.94
CA PRO A 67 9.55 -18.50 -0.43
C PRO A 67 8.02 -18.56 -0.59
N GLN A 68 7.26 -18.81 0.48
CA GLN A 68 5.79 -18.86 0.40
C GLN A 68 5.17 -17.53 0.00
N TRP A 69 5.86 -16.40 0.24
CA TRP A 69 5.37 -15.05 -0.09
C TRP A 69 5.85 -14.56 -1.45
N LYS A 70 6.59 -15.40 -2.18
CA LYS A 70 7.01 -15.05 -3.53
C LYS A 70 5.78 -14.85 -4.42
N ASP A 71 5.74 -13.70 -5.10
CA ASP A 71 4.66 -13.28 -5.98
C ASP A 71 3.28 -13.22 -5.28
N ALA A 72 3.25 -13.21 -3.95
CA ALA A 72 2.03 -13.12 -3.17
C ALA A 72 1.31 -11.78 -3.40
N PRO A 73 -0.02 -11.78 -3.54
CA PRO A 73 -0.79 -10.54 -3.69
C PRO A 73 -0.78 -9.73 -2.39
N SER A 74 -0.43 -8.46 -2.46
CA SER A 74 -0.27 -7.59 -1.27
C SER A 74 -1.56 -7.38 -0.47
N ARG A 75 -2.74 -7.70 -1.05
CA ARG A 75 -4.02 -7.71 -0.30
C ARG A 75 -3.99 -8.62 0.93
N ILE A 76 -3.18 -9.70 0.91
CA ILE A 76 -3.08 -10.60 2.09
C ILE A 76 -2.36 -9.91 3.24
N PHE A 77 -1.43 -9.01 2.95
CA PHE A 77 -0.73 -8.24 3.95
C PHE A 77 -1.66 -7.23 4.61
N LEU A 78 -2.49 -6.55 3.81
CA LEU A 78 -3.52 -5.67 4.33
C LEU A 78 -4.55 -6.42 5.19
N ALA A 79 -4.99 -7.58 4.74
CA ALA A 79 -5.93 -8.40 5.50
C ALA A 79 -5.35 -8.80 6.87
N LYS A 80 -4.05 -9.10 6.92
CA LYS A 80 -3.36 -9.39 8.19
C LYS A 80 -3.30 -8.17 9.09
N ALA A 81 -3.00 -7.00 8.55
CA ALA A 81 -2.99 -5.76 9.32
C ALA A 81 -4.37 -5.45 9.90
N ALA A 82 -5.45 -5.62 9.12
CA ALA A 82 -6.83 -5.46 9.60
C ALA A 82 -7.18 -6.47 10.71
N GLU A 83 -6.75 -7.73 10.56
CA GLU A 83 -6.92 -8.76 11.60
C GLU A 83 -6.27 -8.33 12.93
N LEU A 84 -5.05 -7.80 12.87
CA LEU A 84 -4.32 -7.35 14.07
C LEU A 84 -5.01 -6.16 14.73
N VAL A 85 -5.49 -5.19 13.95
CA VAL A 85 -6.34 -4.10 14.49
C VAL A 85 -7.55 -4.65 15.23
N GLY A 86 -8.28 -5.58 14.61
CA GLY A 86 -9.46 -6.21 15.22
C GLY A 86 -9.14 -7.00 16.49
N LYS A 87 -8.02 -7.72 16.53
CA LYS A 87 -7.55 -8.45 17.73
C LYS A 87 -7.24 -7.51 18.87
N GLY A 88 -6.74 -6.31 18.60
CA GLY A 88 -6.56 -5.25 19.60
C GLY A 88 -7.83 -4.51 19.99
N GLY A 89 -9.00 -4.93 19.46
CA GLY A 89 -10.28 -4.25 19.70
C GLY A 89 -10.42 -2.92 18.94
N GLY A 90 -9.49 -2.63 18.03
CA GLY A 90 -9.47 -1.40 17.26
C GLY A 90 -10.40 -1.41 16.04
N LYS A 91 -10.62 -0.24 15.47
CA LYS A 91 -11.35 -0.04 14.22
C LYS A 91 -10.63 0.96 13.34
N ILE A 92 -10.43 0.62 12.07
CA ILE A 92 -9.86 1.56 11.09
C ILE A 92 -10.89 2.67 10.83
N VAL A 93 -10.49 3.92 11.04
CA VAL A 93 -11.31 5.10 10.82
C VAL A 93 -11.22 5.54 9.37
N ASN A 94 -9.99 5.78 8.89
CA ASN A 94 -9.72 6.07 7.48
C ASN A 94 -8.27 5.79 7.12
N ILE A 95 -8.05 5.66 5.81
CA ILE A 95 -6.74 5.60 5.16
C ILE A 95 -6.63 6.77 4.19
N ASP A 96 -5.48 7.41 4.14
CA ASP A 96 -5.13 8.37 3.08
C ASP A 96 -3.77 7.99 2.50
N ALA A 97 -3.69 7.79 1.19
CA ALA A 97 -2.49 7.34 0.51
C ALA A 97 -2.17 8.18 -0.73
N THR A 98 -0.90 8.40 -0.96
CA THR A 98 -0.38 9.13 -2.11
C THR A 98 0.65 8.27 -2.85
N LEU A 99 0.40 8.02 -4.14
CA LEU A 99 1.39 7.43 -5.03
C LEU A 99 2.26 8.56 -5.62
N ILE A 100 3.57 8.38 -5.63
CA ILE A 100 4.53 9.29 -6.26
C ILE A 100 5.14 8.55 -7.47
N ALA A 101 4.68 8.94 -8.67
CA ALA A 101 5.11 8.32 -9.93
C ALA A 101 4.89 9.27 -11.10
N GLU A 102 5.79 9.24 -12.08
CA GLU A 102 5.66 10.04 -13.30
C GLU A 102 4.61 9.47 -14.27
N ALA A 103 4.44 8.15 -14.26
CA ALA A 103 3.47 7.39 -15.06
C ALA A 103 3.23 6.02 -14.42
N PRO A 104 2.10 5.33 -14.73
CA PRO A 104 0.94 5.79 -15.50
C PRO A 104 0.02 6.73 -14.71
N LYS A 105 -0.98 7.32 -15.40
CA LYS A 105 -2.05 8.06 -14.71
C LYS A 105 -2.99 7.09 -14.03
N ILE A 106 -3.17 7.23 -12.71
CA ILE A 106 -4.03 6.33 -11.92
C ILE A 106 -5.48 6.80 -11.78
N LEU A 107 -5.77 8.07 -12.09
CA LEU A 107 -7.08 8.66 -11.82
C LEU A 107 -8.28 7.83 -12.31
N PRO A 108 -8.26 7.25 -13.52
CA PRO A 108 -9.37 6.41 -13.99
C PRO A 108 -9.56 5.13 -13.18
N HIS A 109 -8.52 4.66 -12.49
CA HIS A 109 -8.49 3.42 -11.73
C HIS A 109 -8.73 3.61 -10.22
N VAL A 110 -8.72 4.85 -9.74
CA VAL A 110 -8.87 5.17 -8.30
C VAL A 110 -10.11 4.53 -7.68
N PRO A 111 -11.31 4.52 -8.32
CA PRO A 111 -12.46 3.84 -7.74
C PRO A 111 -12.24 2.34 -7.50
N ALA A 112 -11.61 1.63 -8.44
CA ALA A 112 -11.27 0.21 -8.31
C ALA A 112 -10.20 -0.04 -7.25
N MET A 113 -9.19 0.83 -7.18
CA MET A 113 -8.13 0.77 -6.16
C MET A 113 -8.70 0.97 -4.75
N LYS A 114 -9.58 1.97 -4.56
CA LYS A 114 -10.29 2.20 -3.29
C LYS A 114 -11.11 0.98 -2.87
N ALA A 115 -11.83 0.37 -3.82
CA ALA A 115 -12.61 -0.83 -3.55
C ALA A 115 -11.73 -2.02 -3.13
N ALA A 116 -10.61 -2.25 -3.82
CA ALA A 116 -9.69 -3.34 -3.49
C ALA A 116 -9.03 -3.17 -2.11
N VAL A 117 -8.56 -1.96 -1.81
CA VAL A 117 -7.97 -1.63 -0.49
C VAL A 117 -9.02 -1.78 0.62
N ALA A 118 -10.22 -1.22 0.41
CA ALA A 118 -11.29 -1.29 1.39
C ALA A 118 -11.74 -2.72 1.66
N GLN A 119 -11.84 -3.56 0.63
CA GLN A 119 -12.16 -4.98 0.77
C GLN A 119 -11.11 -5.71 1.62
N ALA A 120 -9.82 -5.48 1.35
CA ALA A 120 -8.74 -6.11 2.09
C ALA A 120 -8.71 -5.69 3.56
N LEU A 121 -9.05 -4.44 3.85
CA LEU A 121 -9.11 -3.88 5.21
C LEU A 121 -10.45 -4.08 5.91
N CYS A 122 -11.46 -4.66 5.24
CA CYS A 122 -12.83 -4.82 5.77
C CYS A 122 -13.47 -3.48 6.20
N ILE A 123 -13.29 -2.43 5.39
CA ILE A 123 -13.85 -1.09 5.59
C ILE A 123 -14.64 -0.63 4.33
N SER A 124 -15.32 0.52 4.42
CA SER A 124 -16.00 1.12 3.26
C SER A 124 -14.99 1.83 2.33
N PRO A 125 -15.19 1.80 1.00
CA PRO A 125 -14.39 2.58 0.06
C PRO A 125 -14.35 4.10 0.37
N ASP A 126 -15.36 4.63 1.03
CA ASP A 126 -15.41 6.04 1.46
C ASP A 126 -14.41 6.38 2.57
N GLN A 127 -13.90 5.36 3.27
CA GLN A 127 -12.85 5.51 4.27
C GLN A 127 -11.44 5.49 3.66
N VAL A 128 -11.32 5.33 2.33
CA VAL A 128 -10.03 5.24 1.63
C VAL A 128 -9.85 6.43 0.71
N GLY A 129 -8.86 7.26 0.97
CA GLY A 129 -8.34 8.30 0.08
C GLY A 129 -7.16 7.77 -0.74
N ILE A 130 -7.19 7.95 -2.06
CA ILE A 130 -6.05 7.64 -2.94
C ILE A 130 -5.89 8.79 -3.91
N LYS A 131 -4.67 9.31 -3.99
CA LYS A 131 -4.25 10.36 -4.92
C LYS A 131 -2.84 10.08 -5.43
N ALA A 132 -2.44 10.76 -6.48
CA ALA A 132 -1.09 10.65 -7.02
C ALA A 132 -0.49 12.01 -7.29
N THR A 133 0.83 12.06 -7.28
CA THR A 133 1.62 13.20 -7.73
C THR A 133 2.82 12.71 -8.52
N THR A 134 3.34 13.54 -9.40
CA THR A 134 4.67 13.34 -9.98
C THR A 134 5.73 13.82 -8.99
N ASN A 135 6.99 13.54 -9.28
CA ASN A 135 8.13 14.14 -8.58
C ASN A 135 8.75 15.31 -9.39
N GLU A 136 7.96 15.91 -10.30
CA GLU A 136 8.37 17.04 -11.15
C GLU A 136 9.66 16.76 -11.93
N LEU A 137 9.85 15.54 -12.39
CA LEU A 137 11.05 15.02 -13.08
C LEU A 137 12.33 15.08 -12.22
N LEU A 138 12.21 15.28 -10.91
CA LEU A 138 13.34 15.36 -9.98
C LEU A 138 13.69 14.00 -9.38
N GLY A 139 14.99 13.76 -9.22
CA GLY A 139 15.51 12.59 -8.54
C GLY A 139 15.20 11.26 -9.26
N PHE A 140 15.39 10.16 -8.55
CA PHE A 140 15.18 8.82 -9.10
C PHE A 140 13.72 8.54 -9.48
N LEU A 141 12.76 9.08 -8.74
CA LEU A 141 11.33 9.00 -9.08
C LEU A 141 11.04 9.76 -10.37
N GLY A 142 11.57 10.98 -10.49
CA GLY A 142 11.43 11.80 -11.70
C GLY A 142 12.12 11.21 -12.93
N ARG A 143 13.17 10.41 -12.73
CA ARG A 143 13.83 9.65 -13.81
C ARG A 143 13.16 8.31 -14.12
N ARG A 144 12.02 8.02 -13.47
CA ARG A 144 11.26 6.76 -13.63
C ARG A 144 12.06 5.50 -13.29
N GLU A 145 12.96 5.59 -12.34
CA GLU A 145 13.73 4.43 -11.85
C GLU A 145 12.92 3.60 -10.84
N GLY A 146 11.86 4.16 -10.29
CA GLY A 146 10.97 3.53 -9.32
C GLY A 146 9.69 4.32 -9.10
N MET A 147 8.87 3.80 -8.21
CA MET A 147 7.69 4.47 -7.66
C MET A 147 7.76 4.43 -6.15
N ALA A 148 7.24 5.46 -5.49
CA ALA A 148 7.09 5.49 -4.04
C ALA A 148 5.64 5.73 -3.66
N ALA A 149 5.28 5.32 -2.45
CA ALA A 149 3.99 5.63 -1.87
C ALA A 149 4.15 6.05 -0.41
N MET A 150 3.28 6.94 0.01
CA MET A 150 3.10 7.33 1.41
C MET A 150 1.66 7.06 1.82
N ALA A 151 1.45 6.64 3.06
CA ALA A 151 0.11 6.45 3.59
C ALA A 151 0.04 6.92 5.04
N VAL A 152 -1.16 7.34 5.43
CA VAL A 152 -1.53 7.59 6.83
C VAL A 152 -2.76 6.74 7.13
N ALA A 153 -2.74 6.08 8.28
CA ALA A 153 -3.88 5.36 8.84
C ALA A 153 -4.33 6.04 10.14
N ALA A 154 -5.62 6.20 10.32
CA ALA A 154 -6.23 6.57 11.58
C ALA A 154 -7.03 5.38 12.13
N ILE A 155 -6.73 4.97 13.35
CA ILE A 155 -7.31 3.78 14.00
C ILE A 155 -7.88 4.19 15.36
N ASN A 156 -9.14 3.88 15.60
CA ASN A 156 -9.75 4.06 16.91
C ASN A 156 -9.46 2.81 17.75
N MET A 157 -8.62 2.96 18.77
CA MET A 157 -8.29 1.91 19.73
C MET A 157 -9.12 2.06 21.01
N PRO A 158 -9.46 0.96 21.68
CA PRO A 158 -10.05 1.04 23.02
C PRO A 158 -9.09 1.72 23.99
N ASP A 159 -9.65 2.32 25.02
CA ASP A 159 -8.89 2.90 26.13
C ASP A 159 -8.32 1.81 27.06
#